data_5c542e4aa6153e085fea299509efe17a
#
_entry.id   5c542e4aa6153e085fea299509efe17a
#
_cell.length_a   1.000
_cell.length_b   1.000
_cell.length_c   1.000
_cell.angle_alpha   90.00
_cell.angle_beta   90.00
_cell.angle_gamma   90.00
#
_symmetry.space_group_name_H-M   'P 1'
#
loop_
_entity.id
_entity.type
_entity.pdbx_description
1 polymer ?
#
loop_
_entity_poly.entity_id
_entity_poly.type
_entity_poly.pdbx_seq_one_letter_code
_entity_poly.pdbx_strand_id
1 'polypeptide(L)'
;MKKTLLAALFVVAASAASAQCTPDPLYADSIFGVWPDTIEDFASGVINVPYSDQLDLIIPTDAGDIDPNLAGTMIDSVALDSIEGLPPGLAIACNSHTGAACTYLSGVQGCGVIQGTPTAVGSYPMTIYVTGYSVLFGFPISFPYTFTGYEITIGAASVNELPVAINGALNTPNPFRDRTSIEWNLSKAADTQVKVFNLLGEKLWSQTVQAKAGANKLQFDGSLLEAGIYLYEVQAGDRKFTGRMILHR
;
A
#
# COMPACT_ATOMS: atom_id res chain seq x y z
N MET A 1 49.62 -42.45 11.03
CA MET A 1 49.48 -40.99 10.82
C MET A 1 48.00 -40.68 10.73
N LYS A 2 47.38 -40.24 11.82
CA LYS A 2 45.95 -39.89 11.90
C LYS A 2 45.80 -38.41 11.54
N LYS A 3 45.10 -38.07 10.46
CA LYS A 3 44.76 -36.71 10.07
C LYS A 3 43.44 -36.34 10.77
N THR A 4 43.50 -35.50 11.78
CA THR A 4 42.34 -34.85 12.41
C THR A 4 41.91 -33.68 11.57
N LEU A 5 40.71 -33.78 10.98
CA LEU A 5 40.04 -32.69 10.26
C LEU A 5 39.38 -31.80 11.32
N LEU A 6 39.87 -30.58 11.48
CA LEU A 6 39.23 -29.54 12.31
C LEU A 6 38.13 -28.87 11.46
N ALA A 7 36.87 -29.17 11.75
CA ALA A 7 35.73 -28.44 11.17
C ALA A 7 35.53 -27.14 11.97
N ALA A 8 35.86 -25.98 11.37
CA ALA A 8 35.55 -24.68 11.90
C ALA A 8 34.08 -24.40 11.67
N LEU A 9 33.29 -24.38 12.76
CA LEU A 9 31.89 -23.96 12.76
C LEU A 9 31.83 -22.43 12.72
N PHE A 10 31.54 -21.84 11.57
CA PHE A 10 31.24 -20.41 11.45
C PHE A 10 29.82 -20.18 11.99
N VAL A 11 29.71 -19.68 13.21
CA VAL A 11 28.47 -19.13 13.73
C VAL A 11 28.31 -17.73 13.14
N VAL A 12 27.48 -17.60 12.10
CA VAL A 12 27.03 -16.30 11.63
C VAL A 12 26.04 -15.75 12.66
N ALA A 13 26.50 -14.89 13.56
CA ALA A 13 25.63 -14.08 14.37
C ALA A 13 24.92 -13.08 13.43
N ALA A 14 23.66 -13.36 13.06
CA ALA A 14 22.78 -12.37 12.48
C ALA A 14 22.53 -11.32 13.56
N SER A 15 23.29 -10.23 13.55
CA SER A 15 22.94 -9.01 14.27
C SER A 15 21.65 -8.50 13.61
N ALA A 16 20.53 -8.62 14.31
CA ALA A 16 19.34 -7.85 13.98
C ALA A 16 19.75 -6.37 14.12
N ALA A 17 20.07 -5.72 13.01
CA ALA A 17 20.13 -4.29 12.95
C ALA A 17 18.70 -3.81 13.23
N SER A 18 18.41 -3.38 14.45
CA SER A 18 17.23 -2.57 14.72
C SER A 18 17.38 -1.33 13.85
N ALA A 19 16.53 -1.18 12.85
CA ALA A 19 16.51 0.01 12.03
C ALA A 19 16.11 1.17 12.95
N GLN A 20 17.11 1.95 13.35
CA GLN A 20 16.87 3.22 14.04
C GLN A 20 16.33 4.17 12.98
N CYS A 21 15.20 4.80 13.26
CA CYS A 21 14.66 5.85 12.39
C CYS A 21 15.62 7.04 12.34
N THR A 22 15.57 7.78 11.25
CA THR A 22 16.24 9.08 11.11
C THR A 22 15.15 10.14 11.03
N PRO A 23 15.15 11.17 11.88
CA PRO A 23 14.16 12.24 11.83
C PRO A 23 14.09 12.89 10.45
N ASP A 24 12.87 13.16 9.96
CA ASP A 24 12.67 13.77 8.64
C ASP A 24 13.03 15.27 8.68
N PRO A 25 13.98 15.74 7.85
CA PRO A 25 14.37 17.14 7.79
C PRO A 25 13.21 18.11 7.46
N LEU A 26 12.11 17.61 6.91
CA LEU A 26 10.93 18.41 6.61
C LEU A 26 10.36 19.10 7.85
N TYR A 27 10.46 18.48 9.02
CA TYR A 27 9.91 18.98 10.28
C TYR A 27 10.95 19.68 11.16
N ALA A 28 12.21 19.81 10.71
CA ALA A 28 13.31 20.35 11.51
C ALA A 28 13.08 21.80 12.00
N ASP A 29 12.34 22.60 11.22
CA ASP A 29 12.02 24.01 11.54
C ASP A 29 10.68 24.15 12.29
N SER A 30 10.00 23.06 12.63
CA SER A 30 8.75 23.07 13.40
C SER A 30 9.02 23.39 14.88
N ILE A 31 8.10 24.09 15.52
CA ILE A 31 8.25 24.47 16.93
C ILE A 31 8.00 23.27 17.83
N PHE A 32 6.91 22.55 17.60
CA PHE A 32 6.57 21.26 18.21
C PHE A 32 5.48 20.57 17.36
N GLY A 33 5.27 19.27 17.57
CA GLY A 33 4.25 18.49 16.88
C GLY A 33 4.59 17.01 16.79
N VAL A 34 3.68 16.28 16.16
CA VAL A 34 3.80 14.86 15.87
C VAL A 34 3.32 14.63 14.43
N TRP A 35 4.09 13.90 13.63
CA TRP A 35 3.80 13.62 12.23
C TRP A 35 4.01 12.12 11.89
N PRO A 36 3.02 11.42 11.31
CA PRO A 36 1.70 11.97 10.97
C PRO A 36 0.95 12.42 12.21
N ASP A 37 0.00 13.36 12.02
CA ASP A 37 -0.95 13.72 13.06
C ASP A 37 -2.16 12.76 13.06
N THR A 38 -3.12 12.96 13.95
CA THR A 38 -4.33 12.13 14.04
C THR A 38 -5.35 12.37 12.92
N ILE A 39 -5.07 13.26 11.96
CA ILE A 39 -5.89 13.53 10.78
C ILE A 39 -5.31 12.78 9.57
N GLU A 40 -3.99 12.81 9.42
CA GLU A 40 -3.26 12.08 8.37
C GLU A 40 -3.20 10.58 8.67
N ASP A 41 -3.01 10.26 9.97
CA ASP A 41 -2.89 8.91 10.49
C ASP A 41 -1.73 8.10 9.89
N PHE A 42 -1.52 6.88 10.34
CA PHE A 42 -0.52 5.97 9.79
C PHE A 42 -0.99 5.35 8.48
N ALA A 43 -0.05 5.04 7.58
CA ALA A 43 -0.34 4.35 6.34
C ALA A 43 -1.01 2.99 6.58
N SER A 44 -1.96 2.64 5.72
CA SER A 44 -2.60 1.32 5.77
C SER A 44 -1.61 0.22 5.40
N GLY A 45 -1.65 -0.90 6.14
CA GLY A 45 -0.85 -2.09 5.88
C GLY A 45 -1.64 -3.20 5.18
N VAL A 46 -0.93 -4.27 4.81
CA VAL A 46 -1.51 -5.49 4.22
C VAL A 46 -1.04 -6.70 5.03
N ILE A 47 -1.94 -7.63 5.35
CA ILE A 47 -1.62 -8.86 6.10
C ILE A 47 -0.48 -9.64 5.43
N ASN A 48 0.45 -10.14 6.22
CA ASN A 48 1.63 -10.92 5.80
C ASN A 48 2.59 -10.17 4.84
N VAL A 49 2.46 -8.86 4.74
CA VAL A 49 3.42 -8.00 4.00
C VAL A 49 4.20 -7.17 5.02
N PRO A 50 5.52 -7.06 4.90
CA PRO A 50 6.30 -6.20 5.77
C PRO A 50 5.77 -4.77 5.75
N TYR A 51 5.55 -4.22 6.94
CA TYR A 51 5.08 -2.87 7.20
C TYR A 51 6.18 -2.06 7.87
N SER A 52 6.29 -0.80 7.50
CA SER A 52 7.17 0.17 8.18
C SER A 52 6.62 1.56 7.95
N ASP A 53 6.32 2.27 9.03
CA ASP A 53 5.88 3.65 8.98
C ASP A 53 6.52 4.45 10.11
N GLN A 54 6.94 5.68 9.81
CA GLN A 54 7.71 6.52 10.72
C GLN A 54 6.82 7.58 11.35
N LEU A 55 7.02 7.79 12.66
CA LEU A 55 6.48 8.90 13.41
C LEU A 55 7.63 9.85 13.73
N ASP A 56 7.53 11.10 13.31
CA ASP A 56 8.41 12.18 13.69
C ASP A 56 7.76 13.02 14.79
N LEU A 57 8.55 13.54 15.71
CA LEU A 57 8.02 14.33 16.82
C LEU A 57 9.01 15.39 17.31
N ILE A 58 8.46 16.50 17.78
CA ILE A 58 9.17 17.49 18.56
C ILE A 58 8.32 17.78 19.79
N ILE A 59 8.85 17.46 20.98
CA ILE A 59 8.16 17.71 22.26
C ILE A 59 8.24 19.19 22.56
N PRO A 60 7.13 19.88 22.90
CA PRO A 60 7.15 21.28 23.32
C PRO A 60 7.94 21.43 24.64
N THR A 61 8.45 22.63 24.87
CA THR A 61 9.15 22.96 26.12
C THR A 61 8.21 23.37 27.25
N ASP A 62 6.98 23.79 26.90
CA ASP A 62 5.91 24.11 27.86
C ASP A 62 4.76 23.11 27.71
N ALA A 63 4.34 22.48 28.79
CA ALA A 63 3.21 21.57 28.78
C ALA A 63 1.87 22.25 28.43
N GLY A 64 1.79 23.55 28.57
CA GLY A 64 0.66 24.37 28.16
C GLY A 64 0.37 24.34 26.67
N ASP A 65 1.36 24.01 25.84
CA ASP A 65 1.17 23.82 24.39
C ASP A 65 0.39 22.52 24.07
N ILE A 66 0.40 21.57 25.01
CA ILE A 66 -0.39 20.31 24.89
C ILE A 66 -1.71 20.44 25.64
N ASP A 67 -1.68 20.88 26.90
CA ASP A 67 -2.85 21.09 27.75
C ASP A 67 -2.79 22.47 28.40
N PRO A 68 -3.68 23.41 28.06
CA PRO A 68 -3.71 24.76 28.62
C PRO A 68 -3.74 24.82 30.17
N ASN A 69 -4.23 23.76 30.83
CA ASN A 69 -4.24 23.68 32.29
C ASN A 69 -2.85 23.46 32.89
N LEU A 70 -1.87 23.09 32.07
CA LEU A 70 -0.48 22.85 32.47
C LEU A 70 0.45 23.99 32.04
N ALA A 71 -0.11 25.14 31.62
CA ALA A 71 0.68 26.28 31.14
C ALA A 71 1.74 26.73 32.18
N GLY A 72 2.95 26.96 31.70
CA GLY A 72 4.08 27.30 32.54
C GLY A 72 4.82 26.11 33.21
N THR A 73 4.35 24.89 32.95
CA THR A 73 5.08 23.67 33.36
C THR A 73 6.09 23.29 32.29
N MET A 74 7.37 23.47 32.59
CA MET A 74 8.42 23.10 31.62
C MET A 74 8.52 21.59 31.49
N ILE A 75 8.69 21.09 30.26
CA ILE A 75 8.96 19.67 29.96
C ILE A 75 10.44 19.53 29.66
N ASP A 76 11.15 18.64 30.36
CA ASP A 76 12.53 18.30 30.04
C ASP A 76 12.64 17.15 29.03
N SER A 77 11.79 16.14 29.20
CA SER A 77 11.74 14.98 28.32
C SER A 77 10.40 14.26 28.44
N VAL A 78 10.10 13.43 27.42
CA VAL A 78 8.95 12.53 27.41
C VAL A 78 9.43 11.12 27.07
N ALA A 79 9.01 10.13 27.87
CA ALA A 79 9.21 8.72 27.59
C ALA A 79 7.90 8.10 27.07
N LEU A 80 8.00 7.28 26.04
CA LEU A 80 6.91 6.40 25.62
C LEU A 80 6.89 5.19 26.56
N ASP A 81 5.79 5.00 27.27
CA ASP A 81 5.62 3.88 28.21
C ASP A 81 5.08 2.64 27.47
N SER A 82 3.99 2.80 26.70
CA SER A 82 3.39 1.73 25.91
C SER A 82 2.48 2.26 24.82
N ILE A 83 2.19 1.40 23.85
CA ILE A 83 1.14 1.60 22.85
C ILE A 83 0.20 0.40 22.93
N GLU A 84 -1.07 0.67 23.27
CA GLU A 84 -2.13 -0.32 23.14
C GLU A 84 -2.82 -0.21 21.79
N GLY A 85 -3.35 -1.33 21.28
CA GLY A 85 -4.06 -1.38 20.01
C GLY A 85 -3.18 -1.54 18.76
N LEU A 86 -1.86 -1.73 18.89
CA LEU A 86 -1.03 -2.06 17.74
C LEU A 86 -1.51 -3.34 17.02
N PRO A 87 -1.52 -3.35 15.67
CA PRO A 87 -1.80 -4.57 14.90
C PRO A 87 -0.88 -5.72 15.33
N PRO A 88 -1.41 -6.95 15.50
CA PRO A 88 -0.59 -8.11 15.84
C PRO A 88 0.53 -8.32 14.83
N GLY A 89 1.77 -8.46 15.33
CA GLY A 89 2.99 -8.61 14.52
C GLY A 89 3.71 -7.31 14.23
N LEU A 90 3.20 -6.15 14.66
CA LEU A 90 3.89 -4.87 14.63
C LEU A 90 4.44 -4.50 16.00
N ALA A 91 5.54 -3.77 16.00
CA ALA A 91 6.18 -3.21 17.18
C ALA A 91 6.79 -1.83 16.87
N ILE A 92 6.98 -1.01 17.91
CA ILE A 92 7.67 0.26 17.77
C ILE A 92 9.16 0.09 18.05
N ALA A 93 9.99 0.77 17.25
CA ALA A 93 11.40 1.01 17.50
C ALA A 93 11.64 2.53 17.52
N CYS A 94 12.45 3.00 18.45
CA CYS A 94 12.63 4.42 18.70
C CYS A 94 14.08 4.86 18.51
N ASN A 95 14.28 6.09 18.04
CA ASN A 95 15.55 6.80 18.14
C ASN A 95 15.53 7.63 19.43
N SER A 96 16.00 7.06 20.54
CA SER A 96 16.00 7.74 21.83
C SER A 96 17.15 8.77 21.94
N HIS A 97 16.87 9.93 22.54
CA HIS A 97 17.87 10.96 22.80
C HIS A 97 18.68 10.71 24.11
N THR A 98 18.28 9.71 24.86
CA THR A 98 18.89 9.37 26.15
C THR A 98 19.32 7.91 26.17
N GLY A 99 19.93 7.46 27.27
CA GLY A 99 20.19 6.03 27.45
C GLY A 99 18.96 5.18 27.79
N ALA A 100 17.80 5.81 28.06
CA ALA A 100 16.54 5.13 28.30
C ALA A 100 15.81 4.89 26.96
N ALA A 101 15.10 3.78 26.84
CA ALA A 101 14.37 3.45 25.60
C ALA A 101 13.24 4.47 25.35
N CYS A 102 13.04 4.82 24.08
CA CYS A 102 11.94 5.67 23.61
C CYS A 102 11.76 6.98 24.40
N THR A 103 12.87 7.63 24.80
CA THR A 103 12.84 8.86 25.56
C THR A 103 13.38 10.02 24.72
N TYR A 104 12.58 11.08 24.61
CA TYR A 104 12.80 12.23 23.74
C TYR A 104 12.95 13.50 24.58
N LEU A 105 13.98 14.29 24.28
CA LEU A 105 14.19 15.60 24.92
C LEU A 105 13.27 16.64 24.28
N SER A 106 12.77 17.59 25.08
CA SER A 106 11.95 18.68 24.56
C SER A 106 12.76 19.63 23.67
N GLY A 107 12.11 20.17 22.63
CA GLY A 107 12.75 21.04 21.64
C GLY A 107 13.74 20.34 20.69
N VAL A 108 13.85 19.02 20.76
CA VAL A 108 14.74 18.24 19.89
C VAL A 108 13.90 17.29 19.04
N GLN A 109 14.14 17.30 17.74
CA GLN A 109 13.43 16.40 16.82
C GLN A 109 13.82 14.94 17.09
N GLY A 110 12.83 14.09 17.30
CA GLY A 110 12.96 12.65 17.46
C GLY A 110 12.11 11.90 16.47
N CYS A 111 12.30 10.58 16.43
CA CYS A 111 11.44 9.70 15.62
C CYS A 111 11.22 8.35 16.28
N GLY A 112 10.14 7.70 15.88
CA GLY A 112 9.83 6.30 16.11
C GLY A 112 9.40 5.63 14.82
N VAL A 113 9.59 4.33 14.70
CA VAL A 113 9.09 3.57 13.56
C VAL A 113 8.24 2.41 14.05
N ILE A 114 7.01 2.32 13.54
CA ILE A 114 6.16 1.14 13.71
C ILE A 114 6.49 0.19 12.58
N GLN A 115 6.99 -0.99 12.91
CA GLN A 115 7.46 -1.94 11.91
C GLN A 115 7.16 -3.38 12.29
N GLY A 116 7.14 -4.26 11.29
CA GLY A 116 6.90 -5.69 11.48
C GLY A 116 6.11 -6.29 10.31
N THR A 117 5.52 -7.45 10.54
CA THR A 117 4.64 -8.10 9.56
C THR A 117 3.30 -8.36 10.24
N PRO A 118 2.24 -7.63 9.87
CA PRO A 118 0.93 -7.80 10.51
C PRO A 118 0.36 -9.18 10.19
N THR A 119 -0.20 -9.84 11.21
CA THR A 119 -0.71 -11.22 11.11
C THR A 119 -2.23 -11.31 11.12
N ALA A 120 -2.95 -10.19 11.25
CA ALA A 120 -4.39 -10.15 11.24
C ALA A 120 -4.90 -8.91 10.51
N VAL A 121 -6.01 -9.05 9.77
CA VAL A 121 -6.74 -7.94 9.15
C VAL A 121 -7.60 -7.24 10.18
N GLY A 122 -7.82 -5.95 10.03
CA GLY A 122 -8.68 -5.17 10.91
C GLY A 122 -8.32 -3.69 10.93
N SER A 123 -9.10 -2.93 11.69
CA SER A 123 -8.84 -1.56 12.06
C SER A 123 -8.40 -1.56 13.52
N TYR A 124 -7.30 -0.90 13.81
CA TYR A 124 -6.58 -0.94 15.08
C TYR A 124 -6.42 0.47 15.64
N PRO A 125 -7.46 0.99 16.35
CA PRO A 125 -7.32 2.24 17.06
C PRO A 125 -6.31 2.10 18.20
N MET A 126 -5.40 3.08 18.28
CA MET A 126 -4.28 3.05 19.21
C MET A 126 -4.47 4.02 20.37
N THR A 127 -3.96 3.63 21.52
CA THR A 127 -3.79 4.47 22.69
C THR A 127 -2.32 4.50 23.06
N ILE A 128 -1.73 5.69 23.08
CA ILE A 128 -0.30 5.91 23.34
C ILE A 128 -0.16 6.49 24.74
N TYR A 129 0.52 5.76 25.62
CA TYR A 129 0.80 6.18 26.98
C TYR A 129 2.24 6.73 27.06
N VAL A 130 2.36 7.91 27.61
CA VAL A 130 3.65 8.58 27.79
C VAL A 130 3.78 9.15 29.19
N THR A 131 5.02 9.31 29.65
CA THR A 131 5.33 10.03 30.91
C THR A 131 6.22 11.22 30.56
N GLY A 132 5.73 12.43 30.88
CA GLY A 132 6.51 13.65 30.86
C GLY A 132 7.34 13.79 32.14
N TYR A 133 8.57 14.30 32.00
CA TYR A 133 9.49 14.59 33.10
C TYR A 133 9.85 16.06 33.10
N SER A 134 9.94 16.61 34.31
CA SER A 134 10.29 18.02 34.56
C SER A 134 11.00 18.18 35.89
N VAL A 135 11.62 19.32 36.09
CA VAL A 135 12.20 19.73 37.39
C VAL A 135 11.47 20.97 37.89
N LEU A 136 10.71 20.83 38.97
CA LEU A 136 9.97 21.92 39.61
C LEU A 136 10.61 22.27 40.94
N PHE A 137 11.06 23.50 41.11
CA PHE A 137 11.77 23.99 42.33
C PHE A 137 12.97 23.11 42.73
N GLY A 138 13.67 22.50 41.78
CA GLY A 138 14.81 21.60 42.02
C GLY A 138 14.41 20.15 42.33
N PHE A 139 13.14 19.80 42.32
CA PHE A 139 12.65 18.43 42.53
C PHE A 139 12.19 17.83 41.22
N PRO A 140 12.64 16.60 40.85
CA PRO A 140 12.13 15.91 39.68
C PRO A 140 10.65 15.53 39.90
N ILE A 141 9.81 15.83 38.92
CA ILE A 141 8.42 15.45 38.86
C ILE A 141 8.15 14.69 37.56
N SER A 142 7.14 13.84 37.57
CA SER A 142 6.66 13.15 36.38
C SER A 142 5.13 13.22 36.30
N PHE A 143 4.62 13.29 35.08
CA PHE A 143 3.20 13.36 34.82
C PHE A 143 2.84 12.43 33.66
N PRO A 144 1.95 11.46 33.88
CA PRO A 144 1.47 10.59 32.81
C PRO A 144 0.51 11.37 31.88
N TYR A 145 0.57 11.06 30.60
CA TYR A 145 -0.35 11.59 29.61
C TYR A 145 -0.74 10.52 28.61
N THR A 146 -1.91 10.65 27.98
CA THR A 146 -2.44 9.65 27.05
C THR A 146 -2.88 10.34 25.76
N PHE A 147 -2.37 9.85 24.65
CA PHE A 147 -2.80 10.26 23.32
C PHE A 147 -3.69 9.19 22.70
N THR A 148 -4.77 9.62 22.07
CA THR A 148 -5.71 8.78 21.32
C THR A 148 -5.99 9.40 19.96
N GLY A 149 -6.63 8.66 19.06
CA GLY A 149 -7.05 9.16 17.76
C GLY A 149 -6.24 8.62 16.60
N TYR A 150 -5.13 7.93 16.85
CA TYR A 150 -4.40 7.19 15.81
C TYR A 150 -5.03 5.84 15.52
N GLU A 151 -4.98 5.44 14.26
CA GLU A 151 -5.46 4.13 13.81
C GLU A 151 -4.54 3.56 12.72
N ILE A 152 -4.31 2.25 12.75
CA ILE A 152 -3.70 1.52 11.64
C ILE A 152 -4.72 0.53 11.07
N THR A 153 -5.01 0.64 9.77
CA THR A 153 -5.86 -0.34 9.08
C THR A 153 -4.99 -1.37 8.37
N ILE A 154 -5.22 -2.65 8.65
CA ILE A 154 -4.59 -3.78 7.96
C ILE A 154 -5.61 -4.43 7.03
N GLY A 155 -5.39 -4.28 5.72
CA GLY A 155 -6.21 -4.89 4.68
C GLY A 155 -5.82 -6.35 4.41
N ALA A 156 -6.74 -7.10 3.78
CA ALA A 156 -6.43 -8.42 3.25
C ALA A 156 -5.40 -8.29 2.11
N ALA A 157 -4.53 -9.29 1.98
CA ALA A 157 -3.72 -9.43 0.78
C ALA A 157 -4.65 -9.68 -0.40
N SER A 158 -5.05 -8.64 -1.12
CA SER A 158 -5.69 -8.82 -2.41
C SER A 158 -4.62 -9.30 -3.38
N VAL A 159 -4.83 -10.49 -3.94
CA VAL A 159 -4.15 -10.86 -5.18
C VAL A 159 -4.67 -9.86 -6.20
N ASN A 160 -3.93 -8.80 -6.48
CA ASN A 160 -4.17 -8.00 -7.66
C ASN A 160 -3.92 -8.93 -8.85
N GLU A 161 -4.99 -9.62 -9.29
CA GLU A 161 -4.93 -10.30 -10.56
C GLU A 161 -4.54 -9.25 -11.60
N LEU A 162 -3.37 -9.43 -12.20
CA LEU A 162 -2.95 -8.57 -13.30
C LEU A 162 -4.12 -8.44 -14.27
N PRO A 163 -4.54 -7.22 -14.63
CA PRO A 163 -5.68 -7.02 -15.50
C PRO A 163 -5.45 -7.79 -16.81
N VAL A 164 -6.50 -8.39 -17.34
CA VAL A 164 -6.44 -9.04 -18.65
C VAL A 164 -5.99 -7.99 -19.67
N ALA A 165 -4.89 -8.24 -20.36
CA ALA A 165 -4.46 -7.39 -21.46
C ALA A 165 -4.91 -8.02 -22.78
N ILE A 166 -5.51 -7.20 -23.66
CA ILE A 166 -5.76 -7.54 -25.06
C ILE A 166 -4.59 -6.97 -25.87
N ASN A 167 -3.72 -7.85 -26.36
CA ASN A 167 -2.53 -7.47 -27.12
C ASN A 167 -2.86 -7.38 -28.63
N GLY A 168 -3.86 -6.57 -28.96
CA GLY A 168 -4.34 -6.38 -30.32
C GLY A 168 -5.45 -7.34 -30.73
N ALA A 169 -6.25 -6.88 -31.69
CA ALA A 169 -7.20 -7.72 -32.40
C ALA A 169 -7.24 -7.33 -33.88
N LEU A 170 -7.51 -8.28 -34.75
CA LEU A 170 -7.64 -8.07 -36.17
C LEU A 170 -8.72 -8.99 -36.75
N ASN A 171 -9.26 -8.66 -37.90
CA ASN A 171 -10.14 -9.57 -38.63
C ASN A 171 -9.48 -9.98 -39.97
N THR A 172 -9.59 -11.27 -40.29
CA THR A 172 -8.97 -11.85 -41.46
C THR A 172 -9.94 -12.83 -42.14
N PRO A 173 -10.23 -12.67 -43.47
CA PRO A 173 -9.84 -11.60 -44.37
C PRO A 173 -10.50 -10.25 -44.04
N ASN A 174 -9.89 -9.15 -44.44
CA ASN A 174 -10.48 -7.81 -44.46
C ASN A 174 -9.94 -7.04 -45.69
N PRO A 175 -10.76 -6.69 -46.71
CA PRO A 175 -12.21 -6.91 -46.79
C PRO A 175 -12.62 -8.39 -46.89
N PHE A 176 -13.88 -8.68 -46.55
CA PHE A 176 -14.47 -10.00 -46.64
C PHE A 176 -15.81 -9.96 -47.38
N ARG A 177 -16.30 -11.14 -47.83
CA ARG A 177 -17.61 -11.26 -48.50
C ARG A 177 -18.71 -11.76 -47.56
N ASP A 178 -18.58 -12.99 -47.10
CA ASP A 178 -19.60 -13.62 -46.27
C ASP A 178 -19.09 -13.81 -44.81
N ARG A 179 -17.84 -14.23 -44.66
CA ARG A 179 -17.24 -14.58 -43.36
C ARG A 179 -15.88 -14.01 -43.17
N THR A 180 -15.60 -13.64 -41.93
CA THR A 180 -14.26 -13.24 -41.46
C THR A 180 -14.01 -13.86 -40.09
N SER A 181 -12.77 -14.01 -39.74
CA SER A 181 -12.34 -14.41 -38.39
C SER A 181 -11.84 -13.20 -37.62
N ILE A 182 -12.41 -12.95 -36.46
CA ILE A 182 -11.89 -11.98 -35.50
C ILE A 182 -10.87 -12.73 -34.63
N GLU A 183 -9.64 -12.28 -34.64
CA GLU A 183 -8.50 -12.90 -33.95
C GLU A 183 -7.96 -11.90 -32.92
N TRP A 184 -7.66 -12.38 -31.72
CA TRP A 184 -7.09 -11.55 -30.64
C TRP A 184 -6.16 -12.36 -29.75
N ASN A 185 -5.32 -11.66 -28.99
CA ASN A 185 -4.39 -12.28 -28.05
C ASN A 185 -4.64 -11.79 -26.64
N LEU A 186 -4.73 -12.71 -25.66
CA LEU A 186 -4.91 -12.39 -24.25
C LEU A 186 -3.67 -12.72 -23.43
N SER A 187 -3.37 -11.88 -22.44
CA SER A 187 -2.30 -12.16 -21.46
C SER A 187 -2.64 -13.32 -20.52
N LYS A 188 -3.94 -13.56 -20.23
CA LYS A 188 -4.45 -14.68 -19.44
C LYS A 188 -5.83 -15.10 -19.92
N ALA A 189 -6.28 -16.31 -19.53
CA ALA A 189 -7.62 -16.78 -19.85
C ALA A 189 -8.69 -15.89 -19.19
N ALA A 190 -9.73 -15.55 -19.97
CA ALA A 190 -10.85 -14.74 -19.49
C ALA A 190 -12.08 -14.91 -20.41
N ASP A 191 -13.25 -14.70 -19.83
CA ASP A 191 -14.47 -14.54 -20.64
C ASP A 191 -14.32 -13.30 -21.51
N THR A 192 -14.50 -13.50 -22.82
CA THR A 192 -14.33 -12.46 -23.83
C THR A 192 -15.61 -12.29 -24.59
N GLN A 193 -16.11 -11.05 -24.62
CA GLN A 193 -17.26 -10.69 -25.43
C GLN A 193 -16.80 -10.02 -26.73
N VAL A 194 -17.25 -10.53 -27.84
CA VAL A 194 -17.06 -9.94 -29.17
C VAL A 194 -18.39 -9.37 -29.65
N LYS A 195 -18.38 -8.11 -30.08
CA LYS A 195 -19.54 -7.37 -30.55
C LYS A 195 -19.26 -6.80 -31.93
N VAL A 196 -20.30 -6.67 -32.74
CA VAL A 196 -20.26 -6.01 -34.05
C VAL A 196 -21.30 -4.91 -34.10
N PHE A 197 -20.92 -3.76 -34.63
CA PHE A 197 -21.76 -2.56 -34.72
C PHE A 197 -21.75 -2.00 -36.13
N ASN A 198 -22.82 -1.33 -36.52
CA ASN A 198 -22.82 -0.44 -37.68
C ASN A 198 -22.15 0.91 -37.34
N LEU A 199 -22.02 1.80 -38.34
CA LEU A 199 -21.40 3.12 -38.14
C LEU A 199 -22.25 4.06 -37.26
N LEU A 200 -23.51 3.77 -37.03
CA LEU A 200 -24.38 4.52 -36.11
C LEU A 200 -24.22 4.08 -34.64
N GLY A 201 -23.39 3.04 -34.40
CA GLY A 201 -23.18 2.48 -33.07
C GLY A 201 -24.25 1.47 -32.61
N GLU A 202 -25.14 1.07 -33.53
CA GLU A 202 -26.13 0.04 -33.26
C GLU A 202 -25.45 -1.34 -33.25
N LYS A 203 -25.67 -2.11 -32.16
CA LYS A 203 -25.11 -3.44 -32.00
C LYS A 203 -25.92 -4.47 -32.84
N LEU A 204 -25.26 -5.03 -33.83
CA LEU A 204 -25.85 -5.98 -34.77
C LEU A 204 -25.66 -7.43 -34.34
N TRP A 205 -24.55 -7.71 -33.63
CA TRP A 205 -24.21 -9.05 -33.20
C TRP A 205 -23.36 -9.05 -31.96
N SER A 206 -23.46 -10.11 -31.16
CA SER A 206 -22.62 -10.29 -29.96
C SER A 206 -22.49 -11.76 -29.60
N GLN A 207 -21.29 -12.19 -29.21
CA GLN A 207 -21.02 -13.52 -28.69
C GLN A 207 -20.02 -13.45 -27.57
N THR A 208 -20.25 -14.22 -26.49
CA THR A 208 -19.30 -14.40 -25.39
C THR A 208 -18.64 -15.78 -25.52
N VAL A 209 -17.33 -15.84 -25.37
CA VAL A 209 -16.53 -17.06 -25.42
C VAL A 209 -15.56 -17.12 -24.25
N GLN A 210 -15.29 -18.32 -23.75
CA GLN A 210 -14.19 -18.54 -22.81
C GLN A 210 -12.88 -18.57 -23.61
N ALA A 211 -12.17 -17.45 -23.59
CA ALA A 211 -10.92 -17.31 -24.29
C ALA A 211 -9.75 -17.76 -23.40
N LYS A 212 -8.76 -18.41 -24.01
CA LYS A 212 -7.53 -18.85 -23.33
C LYS A 212 -6.44 -17.77 -23.37
N ALA A 213 -5.42 -17.92 -22.55
CA ALA A 213 -4.18 -17.14 -22.70
C ALA A 213 -3.55 -17.41 -24.08
N GLY A 214 -3.00 -16.38 -24.69
CA GLY A 214 -2.45 -16.42 -26.06
C GLY A 214 -3.51 -16.16 -27.13
N ALA A 215 -3.30 -16.74 -28.31
CA ALA A 215 -4.13 -16.49 -29.50
C ALA A 215 -5.51 -17.14 -29.41
N ASN A 216 -6.52 -16.36 -29.72
CA ASN A 216 -7.93 -16.74 -29.82
C ASN A 216 -8.49 -16.34 -31.17
N LYS A 217 -9.55 -17.01 -31.58
CA LYS A 217 -10.21 -16.81 -32.88
C LYS A 217 -11.68 -17.09 -32.77
N LEU A 218 -12.50 -16.21 -33.35
CA LEU A 218 -13.93 -16.36 -33.44
C LEU A 218 -14.38 -16.05 -34.87
N GLN A 219 -15.15 -16.94 -35.47
CA GLN A 219 -15.69 -16.73 -36.80
C GLN A 219 -16.96 -15.86 -36.74
N PHE A 220 -16.99 -14.83 -37.55
CA PHE A 220 -18.13 -13.96 -37.76
C PHE A 220 -18.72 -14.20 -39.14
N ASP A 221 -20.04 -14.41 -39.18
CA ASP A 221 -20.83 -14.55 -40.41
C ASP A 221 -21.62 -13.27 -40.69
N GLY A 222 -21.20 -12.54 -41.70
CA GLY A 222 -21.83 -11.29 -42.18
C GLY A 222 -22.74 -11.47 -43.40
N SER A 223 -23.10 -12.70 -43.77
CA SER A 223 -23.87 -13.00 -44.98
C SER A 223 -25.24 -12.32 -45.04
N LEU A 224 -25.82 -12.01 -43.88
CA LEU A 224 -27.10 -11.29 -43.72
C LEU A 224 -26.95 -9.76 -43.66
N LEU A 225 -25.75 -9.25 -43.65
CA LEU A 225 -25.49 -7.81 -43.57
C LEU A 225 -25.32 -7.22 -44.99
N GLU A 226 -25.58 -5.93 -45.15
CA GLU A 226 -25.32 -5.22 -46.38
C GLU A 226 -23.82 -4.89 -46.54
N ALA A 227 -23.38 -4.70 -47.79
CA ALA A 227 -22.03 -4.25 -48.05
C ALA A 227 -21.78 -2.89 -47.35
N GLY A 228 -20.66 -2.77 -46.61
CA GLY A 228 -20.39 -1.57 -45.84
C GLY A 228 -19.22 -1.71 -44.87
N ILE A 229 -19.03 -0.67 -44.07
CA ILE A 229 -18.07 -0.63 -42.99
C ILE A 229 -18.74 -0.94 -41.67
N TYR A 230 -18.14 -1.83 -40.92
CA TYR A 230 -18.60 -2.24 -39.58
C TYR A 230 -17.45 -2.08 -38.56
N LEU A 231 -17.82 -1.90 -37.30
CA LEU A 231 -16.89 -1.89 -36.21
C LEU A 231 -17.06 -3.18 -35.40
N TYR A 232 -15.94 -3.76 -34.96
CA TYR A 232 -15.99 -4.84 -34.00
C TYR A 232 -15.29 -4.41 -32.70
N GLU A 233 -15.82 -4.86 -31.57
CA GLU A 233 -15.24 -4.68 -30.22
C GLU A 233 -14.94 -6.05 -29.63
N VAL A 234 -13.73 -6.23 -29.13
CA VAL A 234 -13.32 -7.37 -28.30
C VAL A 234 -13.14 -6.86 -26.88
N GLN A 235 -13.90 -7.38 -25.95
CA GLN A 235 -13.88 -6.97 -24.54
C GLN A 235 -13.55 -8.17 -23.65
N ALA A 236 -12.52 -8.03 -22.80
CA ALA A 236 -12.14 -9.01 -21.77
C ALA A 236 -11.89 -8.28 -20.43
N GLY A 237 -12.73 -8.54 -19.42
CA GLY A 237 -12.77 -7.74 -18.21
C GLY A 237 -13.04 -6.27 -18.52
N ASP A 238 -12.21 -5.37 -17.97
CA ASP A 238 -12.31 -3.92 -18.19
C ASP A 238 -11.59 -3.43 -19.46
N ARG A 239 -10.92 -4.32 -20.18
CA ARG A 239 -10.16 -3.97 -21.39
C ARG A 239 -11.00 -4.19 -22.64
N LYS A 240 -10.86 -3.23 -23.57
CA LYS A 240 -11.55 -3.23 -24.86
C LYS A 240 -10.57 -2.94 -25.97
N PHE A 241 -10.79 -3.60 -27.10
CA PHE A 241 -10.13 -3.29 -28.36
C PHE A 241 -11.21 -3.13 -29.44
N THR A 242 -11.12 -2.06 -30.22
CA THR A 242 -12.06 -1.80 -31.32
C THR A 242 -11.31 -1.78 -32.64
N GLY A 243 -11.85 -2.49 -33.63
CA GLY A 243 -11.32 -2.52 -34.98
C GLY A 243 -12.40 -2.26 -36.02
N ARG A 244 -11.95 -2.04 -37.27
CA ARG A 244 -12.82 -1.80 -38.43
C ARG A 244 -12.74 -2.99 -39.39
N MET A 245 -13.87 -3.44 -39.89
CA MET A 245 -13.94 -4.44 -40.94
C MET A 245 -14.81 -3.95 -42.12
N ILE A 246 -14.50 -4.43 -43.31
CA ILE A 246 -15.15 -4.04 -44.56
C ILE A 246 -15.78 -5.29 -45.17
N LEU A 247 -17.09 -5.24 -45.31
CA LEU A 247 -17.88 -6.25 -46.04
C LEU A 247 -18.13 -5.73 -47.43
N HIS A 248 -17.76 -6.50 -48.44
CA HIS A 248 -18.11 -6.20 -49.83
C HIS A 248 -18.75 -7.42 -50.49
N ARG A 249 -19.60 -7.18 -51.40
CA ARG A 249 -20.26 -8.22 -52.24
C ARG A 249 -19.70 -8.23 -53.65
#